data_5aceb88a828f459f948f7cf4fd129ef6
#
_entry.id   5aceb88a828f459f948f7cf4fd129ef6
#
_cell.length_a   1.000
_cell.length_b   1.000
_cell.length_c   1.000
_cell.angle_alpha   90.00
_cell.angle_beta   90.00
_cell.angle_gamma   90.00
#
_symmetry.space_group_name_H-M   'P 1'
#
loop_
_entity.id
_entity.type
_entity.pdbx_description
1 polymer ?
#
loop_
_entity_poly.entity_id
_entity_poly.type
_entity_poly.pdbx_seq_one_letter_code
_entity_poly.pdbx_strand_id
1 'polypeptide(L)'
;MFRYSSGSMTFRFIHTADWQLGKPFGRFSPELAAQLRAARIDAIGTIAAAARAQGAAHVVVAGDVWDCETPSDETLAKPLDAMAQAADVTWWLLPGNHDPAARHGLWDRLRAGTLPANIRCLCSAEPVEAAPGVVFLPAPWESKNPGRDLTEDYARKATPEGALRIGIAHGGTVEFSQDAVQSSAIAKGAAARGGLDYLALGDWHGHKRVDERSWYAGTPEPDRFPQNAPGYVLSVEVAPGAVPVVEPLRTARYCWSADRLELLAEGDPVTRFEALHDQSFERRYRLAKVEVTGAVRLEDRAALLDHIGRESHRYAHLETEHSRLDTLIEAAGLEAMGAEGSLRQTAEDLHALSEDAAADPSRRDEAKLALDLLMTFAA
;
A
#
# COMPACT_ATOMS: atom_id res chain seq x y z
N MET A 1 -51.37 -4.42 -21.29
CA MET A 1 -50.34 -3.39 -21.53
C MET A 1 -49.63 -3.14 -20.19
N PHE A 2 -48.66 -3.97 -19.86
CA PHE A 2 -47.91 -3.87 -18.62
C PHE A 2 -46.83 -2.81 -18.83
N ARG A 3 -46.91 -1.68 -18.08
CA ARG A 3 -45.84 -0.70 -18.00
C ARG A 3 -44.73 -1.33 -17.16
N TYR A 4 -43.65 -1.76 -17.79
CA TYR A 4 -42.38 -1.95 -17.09
C TYR A 4 -41.95 -0.58 -16.54
N SER A 5 -41.94 -0.45 -15.24
CA SER A 5 -41.21 0.60 -14.54
C SER A 5 -39.75 0.45 -14.92
N SER A 6 -39.20 1.43 -15.67
CA SER A 6 -37.77 1.53 -15.95
C SER A 6 -37.04 1.93 -14.66
N GLY A 7 -36.92 1.00 -13.72
CA GLY A 7 -35.91 1.09 -12.70
C GLY A 7 -34.57 1.06 -13.42
N SER A 8 -33.82 2.14 -13.39
CA SER A 8 -32.45 2.20 -13.93
C SER A 8 -31.66 1.03 -13.36
N MET A 9 -31.18 0.13 -14.23
CA MET A 9 -30.34 -0.99 -13.83
C MET A 9 -29.08 -0.44 -13.21
N THR A 10 -28.87 -0.69 -11.91
CA THR A 10 -27.68 -0.27 -11.19
C THR A 10 -26.96 -1.52 -10.73
N PHE A 11 -25.67 -1.63 -11.02
CA PHE A 11 -24.83 -2.73 -10.57
C PHE A 11 -23.79 -2.24 -9.58
N ARG A 12 -23.71 -2.89 -8.42
CA ARG A 12 -22.78 -2.58 -7.34
C ARG A 12 -21.80 -3.72 -7.12
N PHE A 13 -20.53 -3.39 -6.93
CA PHE A 13 -19.49 -4.37 -6.60
C PHE A 13 -18.34 -3.69 -5.84
N ILE A 14 -17.52 -4.49 -5.18
CA ILE A 14 -16.26 -4.04 -4.59
C ILE A 14 -15.14 -4.31 -5.58
N HIS A 15 -14.33 -3.29 -5.84
CA HIS A 15 -13.11 -3.37 -6.63
C HIS A 15 -11.90 -3.32 -5.68
N THR A 16 -11.05 -4.32 -5.76
CA THR A 16 -9.79 -4.47 -5.03
C THR A 16 -8.72 -5.05 -5.96
N ALA A 17 -7.45 -4.98 -5.57
CA ALA A 17 -6.34 -5.53 -6.33
C ALA A 17 -5.14 -5.78 -5.39
N ASP A 18 -4.06 -6.32 -5.92
CA ASP A 18 -2.75 -6.37 -5.27
C ASP A 18 -2.78 -6.98 -3.86
N TRP A 19 -3.51 -8.08 -3.70
CA TRP A 19 -3.58 -8.78 -2.43
C TRP A 19 -2.25 -9.38 -2.04
N GLN A 20 -1.43 -9.80 -3.01
CA GLN A 20 -0.10 -10.37 -2.85
C GLN A 20 -0.02 -11.36 -1.67
N LEU A 21 -0.96 -12.30 -1.64
CA LEU A 21 -1.03 -13.35 -0.63
C LEU A 21 0.23 -14.22 -0.69
N GLY A 22 0.81 -14.50 0.47
CA GLY A 22 2.07 -15.22 0.57
C GLY A 22 3.32 -14.33 0.56
N LYS A 23 3.20 -13.01 0.49
CA LYS A 23 4.34 -12.08 0.58
C LYS A 23 5.19 -12.37 1.84
N PRO A 24 6.52 -12.55 1.71
CA PRO A 24 7.34 -13.08 2.80
C PRO A 24 7.59 -12.08 3.94
N PHE A 25 7.63 -10.75 3.65
CA PHE A 25 8.00 -9.70 4.61
C PHE A 25 9.37 -9.93 5.30
N GLY A 26 10.33 -10.49 4.59
CA GLY A 26 11.60 -11.01 5.13
C GLY A 26 12.53 -9.99 5.79
N ARG A 27 12.25 -8.69 5.70
CA ARG A 27 13.01 -7.63 6.39
C ARG A 27 12.57 -7.41 7.84
N PHE A 28 11.44 -7.99 8.26
CA PHE A 28 10.91 -7.87 9.61
C PHE A 28 11.21 -9.16 10.43
N SER A 29 11.00 -9.08 11.74
CA SER A 29 11.09 -10.27 12.58
C SER A 29 10.12 -11.36 12.10
N PRO A 30 10.42 -12.65 12.33
CA PRO A 30 9.52 -13.74 11.95
C PRO A 30 8.09 -13.56 12.50
N GLU A 31 7.95 -13.04 13.71
CA GLU A 31 6.69 -12.81 14.40
C GLU A 31 5.86 -11.72 13.69
N LEU A 32 6.48 -10.56 13.41
CA LEU A 32 5.82 -9.48 12.69
C LEU A 32 5.48 -9.88 11.25
N ALA A 33 6.41 -10.56 10.56
CA ALA A 33 6.17 -11.07 9.21
C ALA A 33 4.97 -12.03 9.17
N ALA A 34 4.81 -12.89 10.19
CA ALA A 34 3.65 -13.78 10.30
C ALA A 34 2.34 -12.99 10.53
N GLN A 35 2.37 -11.96 11.38
CA GLN A 35 1.21 -11.11 11.64
C GLN A 35 0.79 -10.32 10.38
N LEU A 36 1.75 -9.79 9.62
CA LEU A 36 1.47 -9.07 8.36
C LEU A 36 0.86 -10.00 7.30
N ARG A 37 1.37 -11.25 7.19
CA ARG A 37 0.74 -12.25 6.31
C ARG A 37 -0.67 -12.63 6.75
N ALA A 38 -0.90 -12.79 8.05
CA ALA A 38 -2.24 -13.06 8.59
C ALA A 38 -3.22 -11.92 8.31
N ALA A 39 -2.78 -10.66 8.48
CA ALA A 39 -3.62 -9.49 8.21
C ALA A 39 -4.10 -9.44 6.74
N ARG A 40 -3.26 -9.86 5.78
CA ARG A 40 -3.68 -9.93 4.36
C ARG A 40 -4.76 -10.98 4.12
N ILE A 41 -4.72 -12.09 4.84
CA ILE A 41 -5.79 -13.11 4.79
C ILE A 41 -7.05 -12.59 5.48
N ASP A 42 -6.91 -11.97 6.66
CA ASP A 42 -8.02 -11.38 7.42
C ASP A 42 -8.74 -10.27 6.63
N ALA A 43 -8.00 -9.55 5.76
CA ALA A 43 -8.57 -8.52 4.88
C ALA A 43 -9.67 -9.08 3.97
N ILE A 44 -9.65 -10.38 3.59
CA ILE A 44 -10.71 -11.02 2.80
C ILE A 44 -12.05 -10.94 3.55
N GLY A 45 -12.05 -11.23 4.84
CA GLY A 45 -13.24 -11.09 5.69
C GLY A 45 -13.72 -9.64 5.80
N THR A 46 -12.79 -8.69 5.91
CA THR A 46 -13.09 -7.25 5.94
C THR A 46 -13.71 -6.79 4.62
N ILE A 47 -13.19 -7.24 3.48
CA ILE A 47 -13.73 -6.96 2.14
C ILE A 47 -15.14 -7.53 2.00
N ALA A 48 -15.38 -8.76 2.45
CA ALA A 48 -16.71 -9.36 2.43
C ALA A 48 -17.72 -8.56 3.29
N ALA A 49 -17.29 -8.09 4.46
CA ALA A 49 -18.11 -7.24 5.31
C ALA A 49 -18.41 -5.88 4.65
N ALA A 50 -17.43 -5.27 3.98
CA ALA A 50 -17.61 -4.05 3.20
C ALA A 50 -18.60 -4.27 2.05
N ALA A 51 -18.49 -5.39 1.32
CA ALA A 51 -19.42 -5.74 0.25
C ALA A 51 -20.87 -5.82 0.77
N ARG A 52 -21.10 -6.50 1.89
CA ARG A 52 -22.43 -6.59 2.52
C ARG A 52 -22.97 -5.22 2.93
N ALA A 53 -22.12 -4.39 3.54
CA ALA A 53 -22.51 -3.04 3.99
C ALA A 53 -22.94 -2.14 2.81
N GLN A 54 -22.33 -2.34 1.63
CA GLN A 54 -22.62 -1.61 0.40
C GLN A 54 -23.74 -2.27 -0.45
N GLY A 55 -24.29 -3.39 -0.02
CA GLY A 55 -25.27 -4.14 -0.81
C GLY A 55 -24.69 -4.73 -2.10
N ALA A 56 -23.39 -5.01 -2.13
CA ALA A 56 -22.67 -5.59 -3.25
C ALA A 56 -22.52 -7.10 -3.06
N ALA A 57 -22.94 -7.90 -4.05
CA ALA A 57 -22.78 -9.36 -4.04
C ALA A 57 -21.51 -9.82 -4.79
N HIS A 58 -20.75 -8.91 -5.37
CA HIS A 58 -19.59 -9.20 -6.20
C HIS A 58 -18.36 -8.45 -5.71
N VAL A 59 -17.21 -9.15 -5.68
CA VAL A 59 -15.91 -8.56 -5.44
C VAL A 59 -15.01 -8.89 -6.63
N VAL A 60 -14.43 -7.86 -7.23
CA VAL A 60 -13.48 -7.97 -8.34
C VAL A 60 -12.08 -7.73 -7.81
N VAL A 61 -11.19 -8.71 -7.98
CA VAL A 61 -9.76 -8.61 -7.66
C VAL A 61 -8.99 -8.42 -8.97
N ALA A 62 -8.55 -7.21 -9.23
CA ALA A 62 -7.94 -6.80 -10.49
C ALA A 62 -6.43 -7.13 -10.55
N GLY A 63 -6.08 -8.38 -10.35
CA GLY A 63 -4.72 -8.92 -10.48
C GLY A 63 -3.94 -8.99 -9.18
N ASP A 64 -2.83 -9.71 -9.23
CA ASP A 64 -1.87 -9.91 -8.13
C ASP A 64 -2.54 -10.43 -6.85
N VAL A 65 -3.32 -11.49 -7.01
CA VAL A 65 -3.95 -12.18 -5.88
C VAL A 65 -2.88 -12.83 -5.00
N TRP A 66 -1.90 -13.48 -5.62
CA TRP A 66 -0.74 -14.08 -4.94
C TRP A 66 0.57 -13.36 -5.29
N ASP A 67 1.51 -13.34 -4.34
CA ASP A 67 2.81 -12.65 -4.47
C ASP A 67 3.79 -13.39 -5.39
N CYS A 68 3.49 -14.62 -5.82
CA CYS A 68 4.36 -15.43 -6.68
C CYS A 68 3.61 -16.48 -7.47
N GLU A 69 4.27 -17.00 -8.53
CA GLU A 69 3.72 -18.02 -9.45
C GLU A 69 3.57 -19.42 -8.81
N THR A 70 4.33 -19.69 -7.76
CA THR A 70 4.41 -21.01 -7.13
C THR A 70 4.19 -20.97 -5.62
N PRO A 71 3.04 -20.47 -5.15
CA PRO A 71 2.71 -20.47 -3.73
C PRO A 71 2.56 -21.93 -3.21
N SER A 72 2.86 -22.13 -1.92
CA SER A 72 2.62 -23.40 -1.25
C SER A 72 1.12 -23.73 -1.16
N ASP A 73 0.79 -24.99 -0.96
CA ASP A 73 -0.63 -25.41 -0.79
C ASP A 73 -1.27 -24.72 0.42
N GLU A 74 -0.53 -24.50 1.51
CA GLU A 74 -1.00 -23.73 2.66
C GLU A 74 -1.32 -22.26 2.31
N THR A 75 -0.47 -21.62 1.49
CA THR A 75 -0.67 -20.25 1.01
C THR A 75 -1.91 -20.13 0.11
N LEU A 76 -2.29 -21.21 -0.57
CA LEU A 76 -3.49 -21.27 -1.38
C LEU A 76 -4.74 -21.56 -0.54
N ALA A 77 -4.70 -22.54 0.35
CA ALA A 77 -5.86 -23.04 1.07
C ALA A 77 -6.52 -21.97 1.95
N LYS A 78 -5.74 -21.28 2.77
CA LYS A 78 -6.28 -20.30 3.73
C LYS A 78 -7.11 -19.17 3.09
N PRO A 79 -6.64 -18.50 2.02
CA PRO A 79 -7.45 -17.48 1.33
C PRO A 79 -8.71 -18.06 0.66
N LEU A 80 -8.60 -19.25 0.07
CA LEU A 80 -9.75 -19.92 -0.54
C LEU A 80 -10.82 -20.25 0.50
N ASP A 81 -10.42 -20.75 1.68
CA ASP A 81 -11.31 -20.99 2.81
C ASP A 81 -11.98 -19.70 3.31
N ALA A 82 -11.20 -18.61 3.43
CA ALA A 82 -11.73 -17.31 3.83
C ALA A 82 -12.77 -16.77 2.83
N MET A 83 -12.52 -16.90 1.54
CA MET A 83 -13.50 -16.55 0.48
C MET A 83 -14.73 -17.47 0.52
N ALA A 84 -14.54 -18.77 0.73
CA ALA A 84 -15.64 -19.74 0.82
C ALA A 84 -16.59 -19.46 1.99
N GLN A 85 -16.05 -18.99 3.14
CA GLN A 85 -16.86 -18.61 4.31
C GLN A 85 -17.81 -17.43 4.02
N ALA A 86 -17.49 -16.60 3.03
CA ALA A 86 -18.35 -15.51 2.56
C ALA A 86 -19.17 -15.99 1.34
N ALA A 87 -19.98 -17.03 1.50
CA ALA A 87 -20.70 -17.69 0.42
C ALA A 87 -21.75 -16.80 -0.30
N ASP A 88 -22.14 -15.70 0.32
CA ASP A 88 -23.03 -14.67 -0.23
C ASP A 88 -22.32 -13.67 -1.15
N VAL A 89 -20.98 -13.75 -1.24
CA VAL A 89 -20.14 -12.91 -2.10
C VAL A 89 -19.53 -13.75 -3.21
N THR A 90 -19.65 -13.31 -4.45
CA THR A 90 -18.95 -13.91 -5.60
C THR A 90 -17.61 -13.20 -5.82
N TRP A 91 -16.52 -13.95 -5.75
CA TRP A 91 -15.16 -13.47 -5.91
C TRP A 91 -14.70 -13.69 -7.35
N TRP A 92 -14.30 -12.62 -8.03
CA TRP A 92 -13.79 -12.61 -9.40
C TRP A 92 -12.31 -12.31 -9.38
N LEU A 93 -11.48 -13.31 -9.62
CA LEU A 93 -10.02 -13.23 -9.47
C LEU A 93 -9.35 -13.15 -10.84
N LEU A 94 -8.65 -12.04 -11.11
CA LEU A 94 -7.87 -11.85 -12.33
C LEU A 94 -6.39 -12.19 -12.05
N PRO A 95 -5.69 -12.92 -12.93
CA PRO A 95 -4.23 -13.04 -12.91
C PRO A 95 -3.53 -11.71 -13.16
N GLY A 96 -2.48 -11.40 -12.37
CA GLY A 96 -1.59 -10.26 -12.56
C GLY A 96 -0.18 -10.67 -13.00
N ASN A 97 0.79 -9.78 -12.83
CA ASN A 97 2.17 -10.07 -13.24
C ASN A 97 2.97 -10.89 -12.21
N HIS A 98 2.55 -10.87 -10.92
CA HIS A 98 3.14 -11.75 -9.90
C HIS A 98 2.61 -13.19 -9.98
N ASP A 99 1.38 -13.37 -10.43
CA ASP A 99 0.67 -14.63 -10.50
C ASP A 99 0.03 -14.89 -11.89
N PRO A 100 0.79 -14.82 -13.00
CA PRO A 100 0.23 -14.94 -14.34
C PRO A 100 -0.43 -16.31 -14.59
N ALA A 101 -1.41 -16.33 -15.48
CA ALA A 101 -2.10 -17.56 -15.93
C ALA A 101 -1.24 -18.37 -16.90
N ALA A 102 0.01 -18.63 -16.53
CA ALA A 102 0.91 -19.48 -17.31
C ALA A 102 0.40 -20.92 -17.38
N ARG A 103 0.67 -21.60 -18.50
CA ARG A 103 0.32 -23.02 -18.67
C ARG A 103 0.96 -23.88 -17.58
N HIS A 104 0.18 -24.80 -17.02
CA HIS A 104 0.57 -25.67 -15.91
C HIS A 104 1.00 -24.92 -14.63
N GLY A 105 0.64 -23.64 -14.54
CA GLY A 105 0.94 -22.78 -13.41
C GLY A 105 -0.10 -22.85 -12.29
N LEU A 106 -0.06 -21.83 -11.44
CA LEU A 106 -0.94 -21.66 -10.29
C LEU A 106 -2.43 -21.80 -10.64
N TRP A 107 -2.88 -21.06 -11.64
CA TRP A 107 -4.30 -21.00 -12.01
C TRP A 107 -4.82 -22.31 -12.59
N ASP A 108 -3.98 -23.10 -13.28
CA ASP A 108 -4.34 -24.43 -13.74
C ASP A 108 -4.49 -25.39 -12.56
N ARG A 109 -3.62 -25.32 -11.55
CA ARG A 109 -3.76 -26.07 -10.30
C ARG A 109 -5.08 -25.75 -9.60
N LEU A 110 -5.40 -24.46 -9.45
CA LEU A 110 -6.65 -24.01 -8.83
C LEU A 110 -7.87 -24.55 -9.54
N ARG A 111 -7.90 -24.47 -10.88
CA ARG A 111 -9.03 -24.95 -11.70
C ARG A 111 -9.14 -26.48 -11.77
N ALA A 112 -8.01 -27.18 -11.65
CA ALA A 112 -8.03 -28.66 -11.59
C ALA A 112 -8.49 -29.18 -10.21
N GLY A 113 -8.39 -28.36 -9.16
CA GLY A 113 -8.92 -28.64 -7.84
C GLY A 113 -10.42 -28.33 -7.70
N THR A 114 -10.96 -28.57 -6.52
CA THR A 114 -12.34 -28.18 -6.21
C THR A 114 -12.35 -26.75 -5.68
N LEU A 115 -12.59 -25.78 -6.56
CA LEU A 115 -12.81 -24.40 -6.14
C LEU A 115 -14.17 -24.24 -5.44
N PRO A 116 -14.24 -23.42 -4.37
CA PRO A 116 -15.50 -23.00 -3.78
C PRO A 116 -16.45 -22.41 -4.83
N ALA A 117 -17.74 -22.71 -4.70
CA ALA A 117 -18.75 -22.35 -5.70
C ALA A 117 -18.90 -20.85 -5.94
N ASN A 118 -18.45 -20.01 -5.00
CA ASN A 118 -18.49 -18.56 -5.08
C ASN A 118 -17.19 -17.93 -5.61
N ILE A 119 -16.21 -18.72 -6.08
CA ILE A 119 -14.95 -18.21 -6.66
C ILE A 119 -14.95 -18.42 -8.18
N ARG A 120 -14.58 -17.39 -8.91
CA ARG A 120 -14.47 -17.35 -10.38
C ARG A 120 -13.09 -16.86 -10.79
N CYS A 121 -12.33 -17.69 -11.51
CA CYS A 121 -11.03 -17.33 -12.05
C CYS A 121 -11.20 -16.73 -13.45
N LEU A 122 -10.77 -15.50 -13.64
CA LEU A 122 -10.82 -14.77 -14.91
C LEU A 122 -9.52 -14.99 -15.70
N CYS A 123 -9.22 -16.26 -16.00
CA CYS A 123 -7.97 -16.66 -16.70
C CYS A 123 -8.07 -16.63 -18.22
N SER A 124 -9.21 -16.21 -18.77
CA SER A 124 -9.42 -16.06 -20.21
C SER A 124 -9.88 -14.64 -20.50
N ALA A 125 -9.47 -14.11 -21.66
CA ALA A 125 -9.90 -12.79 -22.11
C ALA A 125 -11.34 -12.78 -22.68
N GLU A 126 -12.08 -13.90 -22.60
CA GLU A 126 -13.46 -13.96 -23.09
C GLU A 126 -14.42 -13.23 -22.15
N PRO A 127 -15.42 -12.51 -22.70
CA PRO A 127 -16.46 -11.87 -21.90
C PRO A 127 -17.21 -12.85 -21.01
N VAL A 128 -17.49 -12.46 -19.77
CA VAL A 128 -18.21 -13.29 -18.79
C VAL A 128 -19.38 -12.51 -18.25
N GLU A 129 -20.58 -13.09 -18.31
CA GLU A 129 -21.76 -12.50 -17.67
C GLU A 129 -21.64 -12.63 -16.15
N ALA A 130 -21.56 -11.47 -15.46
CA ALA A 130 -21.47 -11.39 -14.01
C ALA A 130 -22.86 -11.39 -13.34
N ALA A 131 -23.81 -10.73 -13.98
CA ALA A 131 -25.21 -10.66 -13.58
C ALA A 131 -26.04 -10.37 -14.84
N PRO A 132 -27.36 -10.55 -14.82
CA PRO A 132 -28.21 -10.24 -15.95
C PRO A 132 -27.98 -8.82 -16.48
N GLY A 133 -27.50 -8.72 -17.73
CA GLY A 133 -27.18 -7.45 -18.36
C GLY A 133 -25.86 -6.80 -17.90
N VAL A 134 -24.98 -7.51 -17.19
CA VAL A 134 -23.67 -7.03 -16.78
C VAL A 134 -22.57 -7.99 -17.25
N VAL A 135 -21.62 -7.48 -18.01
CA VAL A 135 -20.55 -8.28 -18.61
C VAL A 135 -19.19 -7.79 -18.14
N PHE A 136 -18.41 -8.70 -17.55
CA PHE A 136 -17.00 -8.49 -17.27
C PHE A 136 -16.15 -8.81 -18.51
N LEU A 137 -15.19 -7.95 -18.79
CA LEU A 137 -14.23 -8.07 -19.86
C LEU A 137 -12.83 -8.21 -19.23
N PRO A 138 -12.38 -9.45 -18.97
CA PRO A 138 -11.08 -9.66 -18.36
C PRO A 138 -9.94 -9.43 -19.35
N ALA A 139 -8.79 -8.92 -18.83
CA ALA A 139 -7.51 -8.84 -19.53
C ALA A 139 -6.42 -9.53 -18.68
N PRO A 140 -6.45 -10.88 -18.55
CA PRO A 140 -5.52 -11.61 -17.68
C PRO A 140 -4.10 -11.59 -18.23
N TRP A 141 -3.11 -11.54 -17.33
CA TRP A 141 -1.72 -11.81 -17.68
C TRP A 141 -1.52 -13.32 -17.88
N GLU A 142 -1.01 -13.71 -19.02
CA GLU A 142 -0.67 -15.13 -19.33
C GLU A 142 0.82 -15.42 -19.14
N SER A 143 1.64 -14.37 -19.03
CA SER A 143 3.08 -14.40 -18.77
C SER A 143 3.52 -13.12 -18.08
N LYS A 144 4.71 -13.11 -17.44
CA LYS A 144 5.28 -11.92 -16.79
C LYS A 144 5.55 -10.73 -17.74
N ASN A 145 5.54 -10.96 -19.02
CA ASN A 145 5.70 -9.91 -20.01
C ASN A 145 4.80 -10.20 -21.23
N PRO A 146 3.59 -9.66 -21.27
CA PRO A 146 2.66 -9.88 -22.36
C PRO A 146 3.09 -9.19 -23.66
N GLY A 147 4.03 -8.22 -23.61
CA GLY A 147 4.57 -7.54 -24.80
C GLY A 147 3.59 -6.61 -25.51
N ARG A 148 2.40 -6.37 -24.96
CA ARG A 148 1.37 -5.48 -25.50
C ARG A 148 0.40 -4.99 -24.42
N ASP A 149 -0.33 -3.93 -24.71
CA ASP A 149 -1.48 -3.51 -23.90
C ASP A 149 -2.63 -4.51 -24.05
N LEU A 150 -2.96 -5.24 -22.98
CA LEU A 150 -4.02 -6.25 -22.98
C LEU A 150 -5.43 -5.63 -23.09
N THR A 151 -5.59 -4.32 -22.81
CA THR A 151 -6.87 -3.61 -22.87
C THR A 151 -7.26 -3.23 -24.30
N GLU A 152 -6.35 -3.33 -25.29
CA GLU A 152 -6.63 -3.01 -26.70
C GLU A 152 -7.75 -3.85 -27.32
N ASP A 153 -7.97 -5.05 -26.80
CA ASP A 153 -8.98 -5.97 -27.32
C ASP A 153 -10.41 -5.64 -26.86
N TYR A 154 -10.62 -4.80 -25.86
CA TYR A 154 -11.96 -4.53 -25.30
C TYR A 154 -12.96 -4.02 -26.35
N ALA A 155 -12.53 -3.16 -27.28
CA ALA A 155 -13.40 -2.65 -28.35
C ALA A 155 -13.93 -3.74 -29.30
N ARG A 156 -13.19 -4.86 -29.43
CA ARG A 156 -13.55 -5.97 -30.33
C ARG A 156 -14.40 -7.03 -29.63
N LYS A 157 -14.51 -7.00 -28.30
CA LYS A 157 -15.28 -7.98 -27.53
C LYS A 157 -16.76 -7.68 -27.65
N ALA A 158 -17.48 -8.63 -28.26
CA ALA A 158 -18.93 -8.54 -28.37
C ALA A 158 -19.62 -8.78 -27.02
N THR A 159 -20.62 -7.96 -26.73
CA THR A 159 -21.48 -8.11 -25.55
C THR A 159 -22.94 -7.91 -25.98
N PRO A 160 -23.93 -8.43 -25.23
CA PRO A 160 -25.34 -8.15 -25.51
C PRO A 160 -25.61 -6.65 -25.58
N GLU A 161 -26.53 -6.26 -26.48
CA GLU A 161 -26.91 -4.85 -26.62
C GLU A 161 -27.47 -4.27 -25.30
N GLY A 162 -26.97 -3.10 -24.92
CA GLY A 162 -27.38 -2.42 -23.68
C GLY A 162 -26.79 -3.00 -22.39
N ALA A 163 -25.92 -4.04 -22.47
CA ALA A 163 -25.24 -4.57 -21.29
C ALA A 163 -24.21 -3.57 -20.75
N LEU A 164 -24.13 -3.46 -19.42
CA LEU A 164 -23.02 -2.78 -18.73
C LEU A 164 -21.72 -3.52 -19.01
N ARG A 165 -20.69 -2.80 -19.46
CA ARG A 165 -19.39 -3.31 -19.85
C ARG A 165 -18.34 -2.88 -18.82
N ILE A 166 -17.84 -3.84 -18.06
CA ILE A 166 -16.85 -3.59 -17.00
C ILE A 166 -15.54 -4.28 -17.37
N GLY A 167 -14.53 -3.50 -17.74
CA GLY A 167 -13.17 -4.01 -17.98
C GLY A 167 -12.45 -4.29 -16.67
N ILE A 168 -11.65 -5.36 -16.65
CA ILE A 168 -10.83 -5.75 -15.51
C ILE A 168 -9.42 -6.02 -16.05
N ALA A 169 -8.43 -5.20 -15.63
CA ALA A 169 -7.06 -5.29 -16.12
C ALA A 169 -6.04 -5.05 -15.00
N HIS A 170 -4.81 -5.50 -15.23
CA HIS A 170 -3.71 -5.29 -14.32
C HIS A 170 -2.51 -4.74 -15.09
N GLY A 171 -1.87 -3.69 -14.58
CA GLY A 171 -0.69 -3.07 -15.18
C GLY A 171 -0.64 -1.56 -15.00
N GLY A 172 0.57 -0.99 -15.14
CA GLY A 172 0.81 0.45 -15.05
C GLY A 172 0.24 1.20 -16.24
N THR A 173 -0.25 2.43 -16.03
CA THR A 173 -0.61 3.34 -17.14
C THR A 173 0.61 4.13 -17.61
N VAL A 174 0.65 4.50 -18.89
CA VAL A 174 1.78 5.20 -19.54
C VAL A 174 2.27 6.45 -18.79
N GLU A 175 1.42 7.11 -18.03
CA GLU A 175 1.79 8.31 -17.26
C GLU A 175 2.62 8.04 -16.00
N PHE A 176 2.65 6.81 -15.51
CA PHE A 176 3.24 6.47 -14.21
C PHE A 176 4.46 5.55 -14.29
N SER A 177 4.78 5.00 -15.47
CA SER A 177 6.02 4.28 -15.68
C SER A 177 7.10 5.26 -16.14
N GLN A 178 8.06 5.57 -15.27
CA GLN A 178 9.27 6.33 -15.67
C GLN A 178 10.14 5.54 -16.66
N ASP A 179 9.92 4.24 -16.77
CA ASP A 179 10.54 3.35 -17.75
C ASP A 179 9.56 3.07 -18.90
N ALA A 180 9.42 4.04 -19.79
CA ALA A 180 8.54 4.00 -20.97
C ALA A 180 8.87 2.87 -22.00
N VAL A 181 9.62 1.85 -21.61
CA VAL A 181 9.99 0.67 -22.43
C VAL A 181 9.07 -0.53 -22.15
N GLN A 182 8.10 -0.42 -21.24
CA GLN A 182 7.19 -1.53 -21.00
C GLN A 182 6.07 -1.54 -22.04
N SER A 183 6.24 -2.42 -23.02
CA SER A 183 5.27 -2.73 -24.07
C SER A 183 3.89 -3.22 -23.58
N SER A 184 3.72 -3.37 -22.27
CA SER A 184 2.48 -3.82 -21.59
C SER A 184 1.75 -2.70 -20.82
N ALA A 185 2.18 -1.44 -20.93
CA ALA A 185 1.53 -0.33 -20.25
C ALA A 185 0.14 -0.06 -20.83
N ILE A 186 -0.83 0.12 -19.95
CA ILE A 186 -2.23 0.44 -20.31
C ILE A 186 -2.29 1.87 -20.84
N ALA A 187 -2.76 2.02 -22.06
CA ALA A 187 -2.82 3.31 -22.74
C ALA A 187 -3.95 4.19 -22.15
N LYS A 188 -3.68 5.52 -22.10
CA LYS A 188 -4.68 6.52 -21.70
C LYS A 188 -6.01 6.32 -22.44
N GLY A 189 -7.13 6.51 -21.71
CA GLY A 189 -8.48 6.42 -22.29
C GLY A 189 -8.88 5.00 -22.70
N ALA A 190 -8.28 3.96 -22.13
CA ALA A 190 -8.62 2.57 -22.42
C ALA A 190 -10.10 2.28 -22.22
N ALA A 191 -10.73 2.83 -21.16
CA ALA A 191 -12.15 2.68 -20.92
C ALA A 191 -13.00 3.27 -22.08
N ALA A 192 -12.69 4.47 -22.53
CA ALA A 192 -13.43 5.13 -23.62
C ALA A 192 -13.25 4.37 -24.94
N ARG A 193 -12.02 3.97 -25.29
CA ARG A 193 -11.75 3.17 -26.50
C ARG A 193 -12.43 1.81 -26.47
N GLY A 194 -12.51 1.17 -25.29
CA GLY A 194 -13.15 -0.11 -25.07
C GLY A 194 -14.68 -0.02 -24.99
N GLY A 195 -15.26 1.19 -24.98
CA GLY A 195 -16.70 1.38 -24.75
C GLY A 195 -17.14 0.81 -23.39
N LEU A 196 -16.32 1.05 -22.36
CA LEU A 196 -16.55 0.54 -21.01
C LEU A 196 -17.34 1.54 -20.16
N ASP A 197 -18.20 1.02 -19.31
CA ASP A 197 -18.85 1.79 -18.24
C ASP A 197 -17.94 1.96 -17.04
N TYR A 198 -17.03 0.99 -16.81
CA TYR A 198 -15.99 1.06 -15.78
C TYR A 198 -14.77 0.22 -16.17
N LEU A 199 -13.57 0.66 -15.77
CA LEU A 199 -12.33 -0.08 -15.90
C LEU A 199 -11.68 -0.24 -14.51
N ALA A 200 -11.70 -1.46 -14.01
CA ALA A 200 -11.04 -1.87 -12.77
C ALA A 200 -9.57 -2.18 -13.05
N LEU A 201 -8.66 -1.45 -12.38
CA LEU A 201 -7.22 -1.57 -12.55
C LEU A 201 -6.53 -2.02 -11.24
N GLY A 202 -5.52 -2.89 -11.36
CA GLY A 202 -4.52 -3.23 -10.34
C GLY A 202 -3.10 -2.93 -10.84
N ASP A 203 -2.08 -3.14 -9.99
CA ASP A 203 -0.64 -2.84 -10.13
C ASP A 203 -0.19 -1.60 -9.33
N TRP A 204 -1.02 -0.59 -9.21
CA TRP A 204 -0.77 0.56 -8.36
C TRP A 204 -1.35 0.33 -6.95
N HIS A 205 -0.47 0.24 -5.94
CA HIS A 205 -0.87 -0.18 -4.58
C HIS A 205 -1.69 0.84 -3.78
N GLY A 206 -1.84 2.08 -4.24
CA GLY A 206 -2.77 3.07 -3.68
C GLY A 206 -4.06 3.16 -4.50
N HIS A 207 -5.14 3.60 -3.89
CA HIS A 207 -6.33 3.91 -4.68
C HIS A 207 -6.11 5.21 -5.48
N LYS A 208 -6.49 5.20 -6.76
CA LYS A 208 -6.26 6.34 -7.64
C LYS A 208 -7.26 6.39 -8.79
N ARG A 209 -7.85 7.56 -8.99
CA ARG A 209 -8.61 7.84 -10.21
C ARG A 209 -7.66 8.14 -11.37
N VAL A 210 -7.81 7.44 -12.48
CA VAL A 210 -7.07 7.67 -13.72
C VAL A 210 -7.87 8.61 -14.65
N ASP A 211 -9.15 8.29 -14.86
CA ASP A 211 -10.11 9.11 -15.58
C ASP A 211 -11.52 8.94 -14.98
N GLU A 212 -12.57 9.42 -15.68
CA GLU A 212 -13.93 9.34 -15.17
C GLU A 212 -14.43 7.91 -14.95
N ARG A 213 -13.88 6.91 -15.67
CA ARG A 213 -14.33 5.52 -15.67
C ARG A 213 -13.25 4.52 -15.29
N SER A 214 -12.01 4.97 -15.09
CA SER A 214 -10.85 4.11 -14.82
C SER A 214 -10.24 4.41 -13.47
N TRP A 215 -10.09 3.38 -12.63
CA TRP A 215 -9.57 3.50 -11.26
C TRP A 215 -8.65 2.35 -10.92
N TYR A 216 -7.58 2.66 -10.20
CA TYR A 216 -6.83 1.71 -9.40
C TYR A 216 -7.48 1.57 -8.03
N ALA A 217 -7.67 0.34 -7.58
CA ALA A 217 -8.20 0.09 -6.23
C ALA A 217 -7.12 0.17 -5.15
N GLY A 218 -5.90 -0.19 -5.51
CA GLY A 218 -4.82 -0.39 -4.56
C GLY A 218 -4.92 -1.69 -3.78
N THR A 219 -3.95 -1.90 -2.90
CA THR A 219 -3.93 -3.06 -2.00
C THR A 219 -4.83 -2.81 -0.77
N PRO A 220 -5.63 -3.79 -0.34
CA PRO A 220 -6.51 -3.65 0.83
C PRO A 220 -5.76 -3.63 2.16
N GLU A 221 -4.52 -4.13 2.19
CA GLU A 221 -3.62 -4.12 3.33
C GLU A 221 -2.24 -3.64 2.86
N PRO A 222 -1.65 -2.60 3.45
CA PRO A 222 -0.34 -2.08 3.04
C PRO A 222 0.76 -3.13 3.09
N ASP A 223 1.75 -3.06 2.18
CA ASP A 223 2.82 -4.04 2.04
C ASP A 223 4.23 -3.45 2.01
N ARG A 224 4.31 -2.14 1.96
CA ARG A 224 5.56 -1.36 1.93
C ARG A 224 5.34 0.01 2.55
N PHE A 225 6.42 0.71 2.86
CA PHE A 225 6.33 2.11 3.26
C PHE A 225 5.83 2.92 2.07
N PRO A 226 4.70 3.64 2.21
CA PRO A 226 3.93 4.14 1.09
C PRO A 226 4.50 5.43 0.53
N GLN A 227 4.34 5.55 -0.79
CA GLN A 227 4.33 6.83 -1.48
C GLN A 227 2.91 7.19 -1.99
N ASN A 228 1.91 6.34 -1.72
CA ASN A 228 0.53 6.43 -2.15
C ASN A 228 -0.38 5.91 -1.04
N ALA A 229 -1.66 6.19 -1.05
CA ALA A 229 -2.62 5.83 0.00
C ALA A 229 -3.14 4.37 -0.14
N PRO A 230 -2.41 3.34 0.36
CA PRO A 230 -2.86 1.95 0.37
C PRO A 230 -3.85 1.70 1.52
N GLY A 231 -4.42 0.50 1.56
CA GLY A 231 -5.28 0.06 2.66
C GLY A 231 -6.76 0.34 2.43
N TYR A 232 -7.17 0.39 1.18
CA TYR A 232 -8.54 0.64 0.75
C TYR A 232 -9.00 -0.40 -0.27
N VAL A 233 -10.32 -0.50 -0.39
CA VAL A 233 -11.03 -1.05 -1.54
C VAL A 233 -12.01 0.00 -2.06
N LEU A 234 -12.50 -0.17 -3.28
CA LEU A 234 -13.47 0.76 -3.86
C LEU A 234 -14.86 0.13 -3.89
N SER A 235 -15.84 0.80 -3.32
CA SER A 235 -17.26 0.56 -3.60
C SER A 235 -17.59 1.24 -4.92
N VAL A 236 -18.07 0.48 -5.88
CA VAL A 236 -18.35 0.94 -7.24
C VAL A 236 -19.81 0.71 -7.57
N GLU A 237 -20.50 1.78 -8.01
CA GLU A 237 -21.83 1.73 -8.55
C GLU A 237 -21.81 2.16 -10.01
N VAL A 238 -22.31 1.30 -10.92
CA VAL A 238 -22.35 1.54 -12.36
C VAL A 238 -23.79 1.48 -12.84
N ALA A 239 -24.17 2.45 -13.66
CA ALA A 239 -25.49 2.51 -14.33
C ALA A 239 -25.31 2.88 -15.81
N PRO A 240 -26.21 2.42 -16.71
CA PRO A 240 -26.12 2.69 -18.15
C PRO A 240 -26.01 4.19 -18.46
N GLY A 241 -24.99 4.58 -19.21
CA GLY A 241 -24.78 5.96 -19.66
C GLY A 241 -24.36 6.96 -18.57
N ALA A 242 -24.25 6.54 -17.30
CA ALA A 242 -23.80 7.40 -16.20
C ALA A 242 -22.29 7.29 -15.97
N VAL A 243 -21.72 8.29 -15.32
CA VAL A 243 -20.37 8.19 -14.74
C VAL A 243 -20.45 7.33 -13.49
N PRO A 244 -19.56 6.37 -13.28
CA PRO A 244 -19.56 5.51 -12.10
C PRO A 244 -19.44 6.32 -10.80
N VAL A 245 -20.17 5.90 -9.76
CA VAL A 245 -19.97 6.41 -8.40
C VAL A 245 -18.95 5.49 -7.71
N VAL A 246 -17.86 6.07 -7.25
CA VAL A 246 -16.74 5.33 -6.66
C VAL A 246 -16.40 5.91 -5.28
N GLU A 247 -16.44 5.08 -4.26
CA GLU A 247 -16.17 5.45 -2.88
C GLU A 247 -15.06 4.58 -2.31
N PRO A 248 -13.94 5.17 -1.83
CA PRO A 248 -12.88 4.43 -1.13
C PRO A 248 -13.36 4.01 0.27
N LEU A 249 -13.23 2.72 0.57
CA LEU A 249 -13.54 2.13 1.87
C LEU A 249 -12.27 1.61 2.50
N ARG A 250 -11.96 2.06 3.71
CA ARG A 250 -10.76 1.63 4.44
C ARG A 250 -10.89 0.19 4.92
N THR A 251 -9.88 -0.63 4.62
CA THR A 251 -9.82 -2.05 5.01
C THR A 251 -8.57 -2.39 5.81
N ALA A 252 -7.54 -1.55 5.76
CA ALA A 252 -6.27 -1.81 6.40
C ALA A 252 -6.36 -1.97 7.92
N ARG A 253 -5.73 -3.02 8.42
CA ARG A 253 -5.45 -3.24 9.83
C ARG A 253 -4.20 -2.49 10.28
N TYR A 254 -3.16 -2.47 9.42
CA TYR A 254 -1.91 -1.80 9.70
C TYR A 254 -1.81 -0.46 8.98
N CYS A 255 -1.21 0.52 9.66
CA CYS A 255 -0.81 1.79 9.08
C CYS A 255 0.71 1.78 8.85
N TRP A 256 1.13 2.11 7.65
CA TRP A 256 2.54 2.27 7.30
C TRP A 256 2.79 3.72 6.95
N SER A 257 3.77 4.35 7.59
CA SER A 257 4.15 5.73 7.31
C SER A 257 5.66 5.87 7.12
N ALA A 258 6.05 6.78 6.25
CA ALA A 258 7.43 7.22 6.08
C ALA A 258 7.42 8.75 6.15
N ASP A 259 7.80 9.27 7.30
CA ASP A 259 7.66 10.66 7.65
C ASP A 259 9.02 11.32 7.83
N ARG A 260 9.06 12.62 7.58
CA ARG A 260 10.19 13.46 7.91
C ARG A 260 9.80 14.45 8.99
N LEU A 261 10.54 14.45 10.09
CA LEU A 261 10.41 15.36 11.20
C LEU A 261 11.54 16.39 11.15
N GLU A 262 11.24 17.58 10.71
CA GLU A 262 12.18 18.69 10.78
C GLU A 262 11.98 19.42 12.11
N LEU A 263 13.00 19.42 12.95
CA LEU A 263 13.01 20.05 14.27
C LEU A 263 13.77 21.37 14.23
N LEU A 264 13.24 22.35 14.95
CA LEU A 264 13.87 23.64 15.19
C LEU A 264 14.20 23.77 16.67
N ALA A 265 15.10 24.68 17.01
CA ALA A 265 15.52 24.97 18.41
C ALA A 265 14.34 25.31 19.35
N GLU A 266 13.23 25.77 18.78
CA GLU A 266 12.03 26.13 19.52
C GLU A 266 10.96 25.07 19.37
N GLY A 267 10.29 24.73 20.46
CA GLY A 267 9.19 23.77 20.52
C GLY A 267 9.60 22.41 21.12
N ASP A 268 8.60 21.68 21.61
CA ASP A 268 8.81 20.37 22.20
C ASP A 268 8.93 19.28 21.12
N PRO A 269 10.10 18.64 20.95
CA PRO A 269 10.33 17.63 19.92
C PRO A 269 9.50 16.37 20.12
N VAL A 270 9.17 16.03 21.38
CA VAL A 270 8.35 14.85 21.70
C VAL A 270 6.92 15.06 21.20
N THR A 271 6.32 16.22 21.49
CA THR A 271 4.98 16.56 20.98
C THR A 271 4.93 16.54 19.46
N ARG A 272 5.97 17.07 18.79
CA ARG A 272 6.06 17.08 17.33
C ARG A 272 6.20 15.67 16.77
N PHE A 273 6.98 14.80 17.40
CA PHE A 273 7.11 13.40 17.02
C PHE A 273 5.76 12.66 17.13
N GLU A 274 5.05 12.86 18.23
CA GLU A 274 3.73 12.23 18.43
C GLU A 274 2.67 12.72 17.45
N ALA A 275 2.77 13.97 17.00
CA ALA A 275 1.84 14.56 16.04
C ALA A 275 1.98 14.02 14.61
N LEU A 276 3.10 13.34 14.27
CA LEU A 276 3.31 12.75 12.96
C LEU A 276 2.35 11.58 12.66
N HIS A 277 1.88 10.92 13.70
CA HIS A 277 1.21 9.63 13.52
C HIS A 277 -0.30 9.77 13.36
N ASP A 278 -0.88 9.02 12.42
CA ASP A 278 -2.34 8.89 12.28
C ASP A 278 -2.96 8.33 13.56
N GLN A 279 -3.61 9.19 14.33
CA GLN A 279 -4.21 8.84 15.61
C GLN A 279 -5.42 7.88 15.50
N SER A 280 -5.90 7.60 14.29
CA SER A 280 -6.98 6.62 14.06
C SER A 280 -6.50 5.17 14.19
N PHE A 281 -5.19 4.92 14.23
CA PHE A 281 -4.62 3.60 14.48
C PHE A 281 -3.98 3.51 15.86
N GLU A 282 -4.20 2.40 16.54
CA GLU A 282 -3.42 2.07 17.75
C GLU A 282 -1.94 1.85 17.40
N ARG A 283 -1.01 2.22 18.29
CA ARG A 283 0.45 2.09 18.05
C ARG A 283 0.87 0.69 17.64
N ARG A 284 0.29 -0.35 18.23
CA ARG A 284 0.60 -1.76 17.90
C ARG A 284 0.30 -2.16 16.45
N TYR A 285 -0.42 -1.32 15.70
CA TYR A 285 -0.72 -1.52 14.28
C TYR A 285 0.00 -0.52 13.39
N ARG A 286 0.96 0.24 13.93
CA ARG A 286 1.75 1.20 13.14
C ARG A 286 3.11 0.64 12.82
N LEU A 287 3.49 0.70 11.55
CA LEU A 287 4.85 0.57 11.08
C LEU A 287 5.30 1.96 10.61
N ALA A 288 6.26 2.55 11.28
CA ALA A 288 6.69 3.90 11.00
C ALA A 288 8.19 3.96 10.73
N LYS A 289 8.55 4.75 9.71
CA LYS A 289 9.91 5.23 9.47
C LYS A 289 9.91 6.72 9.65
N VAL A 290 10.81 7.24 10.49
CA VAL A 290 10.90 8.67 10.75
C VAL A 290 12.34 9.15 10.54
N GLU A 291 12.55 9.98 9.52
CA GLU A 291 13.79 10.73 9.35
C GLU A 291 13.69 12.00 10.18
N VAL A 292 14.49 12.11 11.22
CA VAL A 292 14.56 13.29 12.08
C VAL A 292 15.72 14.17 11.64
N THR A 293 15.43 15.45 11.37
CA THR A 293 16.41 16.41 10.84
C THR A 293 16.29 17.74 11.57
N GLY A 294 17.27 18.63 11.41
CA GLY A 294 17.25 19.97 11.99
C GLY A 294 18.22 20.13 13.14
N ALA A 295 17.93 21.04 14.07
CA ALA A 295 18.80 21.34 15.19
C ALA A 295 17.99 21.61 16.47
N VAL A 296 18.33 20.93 17.55
CA VAL A 296 17.64 21.03 18.86
C VAL A 296 18.64 21.18 19.98
N ARG A 297 18.18 21.65 21.14
CA ARG A 297 19.01 21.69 22.35
C ARG A 297 19.36 20.27 22.80
N LEU A 298 20.47 20.13 23.53
CA LEU A 298 20.91 18.83 24.04
C LEU A 298 19.84 18.10 24.85
N GLU A 299 19.23 18.83 25.80
CA GLU A 299 18.16 18.28 26.65
C GLU A 299 16.94 17.81 25.86
N ASP A 300 16.56 18.54 24.83
CA ASP A 300 15.45 18.24 23.93
C ASP A 300 15.76 17.00 23.06
N ARG A 301 17.01 16.89 22.59
CA ARG A 301 17.48 15.69 21.86
C ARG A 301 17.45 14.46 22.76
N ALA A 302 17.97 14.56 23.97
CA ALA A 302 17.97 13.48 24.95
C ALA A 302 16.52 13.05 25.31
N ALA A 303 15.63 14.00 25.55
CA ALA A 303 14.22 13.74 25.84
C ALA A 303 13.53 13.03 24.68
N LEU A 304 13.78 13.44 23.43
CA LEU A 304 13.22 12.79 22.24
C LEU A 304 13.71 11.35 22.09
N LEU A 305 15.03 11.11 22.18
CA LEU A 305 15.61 9.77 21.99
C LEU A 305 15.15 8.81 23.10
N ASP A 306 15.09 9.28 24.34
CA ASP A 306 14.57 8.51 25.47
C ASP A 306 13.07 8.19 25.28
N HIS A 307 12.27 9.16 24.82
CA HIS A 307 10.87 8.93 24.49
C HIS A 307 10.71 7.88 23.38
N ILE A 308 11.45 8.00 22.27
CA ILE A 308 11.44 7.02 21.17
C ILE A 308 11.83 5.63 21.70
N GLY A 309 12.87 5.53 22.52
CA GLY A 309 13.32 4.27 23.11
C GLY A 309 12.25 3.61 23.97
N ARG A 310 11.57 4.39 24.84
CA ARG A 310 10.47 3.89 25.69
C ARG A 310 9.23 3.50 24.92
N GLU A 311 8.90 4.20 23.84
CA GLU A 311 7.67 3.98 23.10
C GLU A 311 7.81 2.98 21.94
N SER A 312 9.04 2.71 21.48
CA SER A 312 9.32 1.90 20.29
C SER A 312 8.67 0.51 20.34
N HIS A 313 8.67 -0.14 21.51
CA HIS A 313 8.09 -1.48 21.70
C HIS A 313 6.55 -1.52 21.62
N ARG A 314 5.90 -0.35 21.63
CA ARG A 314 4.43 -0.24 21.47
C ARG A 314 4.01 -0.22 20.00
N TYR A 315 4.96 0.00 19.07
CA TYR A 315 4.71 -0.03 17.64
C TYR A 315 4.85 -1.44 17.10
N ALA A 316 4.14 -1.77 16.03
CA ALA A 316 4.43 -2.97 15.27
C ALA A 316 5.88 -2.93 14.72
N HIS A 317 6.31 -1.75 14.27
CA HIS A 317 7.68 -1.47 13.87
C HIS A 317 7.93 0.05 13.90
N LEU A 318 9.04 0.46 14.50
CA LEU A 318 9.50 1.84 14.49
C LEU A 318 10.98 1.87 14.11
N GLU A 319 11.28 2.56 13.03
CA GLU A 319 12.64 2.83 12.55
C GLU A 319 12.84 4.33 12.53
N THR A 320 13.84 4.83 13.25
CA THR A 320 14.16 6.26 13.30
C THR A 320 15.59 6.49 12.82
N GLU A 321 15.75 7.46 11.94
CA GLU A 321 17.05 7.93 11.45
C GLU A 321 17.24 9.36 11.94
N HIS A 322 18.30 9.59 12.70
CA HIS A 322 18.57 10.89 13.34
C HIS A 322 20.02 11.38 13.15
N SER A 323 20.74 10.81 12.21
CA SER A 323 22.12 11.24 11.87
C SER A 323 22.20 12.69 11.36
N ARG A 324 21.06 13.24 10.93
CA ARG A 324 20.92 14.62 10.44
C ARG A 324 20.24 15.56 11.45
N LEU A 325 20.15 15.13 12.70
CA LEU A 325 19.68 15.97 13.82
C LEU A 325 20.88 16.55 14.56
N ASP A 326 21.16 17.81 14.30
CA ASP A 326 22.27 18.54 14.96
C ASP A 326 21.88 18.91 16.39
N THR A 327 22.89 18.99 17.26
CA THR A 327 22.72 19.44 18.66
C THR A 327 23.19 20.88 18.78
N LEU A 328 22.31 21.77 19.23
CA LEU A 328 22.68 23.14 19.58
C LEU A 328 23.29 23.14 20.98
N ILE A 329 24.55 23.49 21.07
CA ILE A 329 25.27 23.58 22.32
C ILE A 329 25.31 25.06 22.75
N GLU A 330 24.49 25.39 23.73
CA GLU A 330 24.56 26.68 24.40
C GLU A 330 25.60 26.60 25.51
N ALA A 331 26.32 27.70 25.80
CA ALA A 331 27.30 27.74 26.87
C ALA A 331 26.73 27.33 28.24
N ALA A 332 25.43 27.59 28.46
CA ALA A 332 24.68 27.14 29.65
C ALA A 332 24.49 25.62 29.71
N GLY A 333 24.38 24.92 28.56
CA GLY A 333 24.25 23.46 28.49
C GLY A 333 25.54 22.74 28.93
N LEU A 334 26.69 23.28 28.60
CA LEU A 334 27.99 22.77 29.07
C LEU A 334 28.17 22.93 30.60
N GLU A 335 27.60 23.99 31.18
CA GLU A 335 27.57 24.17 32.65
C GLU A 335 26.60 23.23 33.36
N ALA A 336 25.44 22.95 32.76
CA ALA A 336 24.43 22.09 33.35
C ALA A 336 24.85 20.60 33.43
N MET A 337 25.78 20.15 32.56
CA MET A 337 26.31 18.78 32.60
C MET A 337 27.09 18.43 33.86
N GLY A 338 27.41 19.42 34.73
CA GLY A 338 28.22 19.18 35.91
C GLY A 338 29.63 18.63 35.59
N ALA A 339 30.02 18.67 34.32
CA ALA A 339 31.33 18.22 33.89
C ALA A 339 32.40 19.20 34.37
N GLU A 340 33.23 18.79 35.32
CA GLU A 340 34.40 19.54 35.76
C GLU A 340 35.66 18.98 35.07
N GLY A 341 36.64 19.88 34.83
CA GLY A 341 37.96 19.47 34.37
C GLY A 341 38.05 19.06 32.90
N SER A 342 38.66 17.91 32.62
CA SER A 342 39.04 17.50 31.27
C SER A 342 37.86 17.19 30.33
N LEU A 343 36.74 16.75 30.85
CA LEU A 343 35.51 16.46 30.04
C LEU A 343 34.92 17.73 29.43
N ARG A 344 34.85 18.80 30.24
CA ARG A 344 34.37 20.11 29.78
C ARG A 344 35.32 20.68 28.73
N GLN A 345 36.61 20.64 28.95
CA GLN A 345 37.61 21.14 28.00
C GLN A 345 37.53 20.36 26.67
N THR A 346 37.36 19.01 26.74
CA THR A 346 37.19 18.17 25.53
C THR A 346 35.94 18.55 24.76
N ALA A 347 34.80 18.81 25.44
CA ALA A 347 33.58 19.24 24.79
C ALA A 347 33.72 20.61 24.10
N GLU A 348 34.36 21.56 24.77
CA GLU A 348 34.66 22.90 24.21
C GLU A 348 35.60 22.81 22.99
N ASP A 349 36.65 21.98 23.05
CA ASP A 349 37.58 21.75 21.95
C ASP A 349 36.91 21.08 20.73
N LEU A 350 36.08 20.07 20.98
CA LEU A 350 35.32 19.41 19.92
C LEU A 350 34.28 20.33 19.28
N HIS A 351 33.62 21.16 20.09
CA HIS A 351 32.70 22.17 19.60
C HIS A 351 33.41 23.20 18.72
N ALA A 352 34.53 23.76 19.21
CA ALA A 352 35.33 24.72 18.45
C ALA A 352 35.79 24.11 17.10
N LEU A 353 36.25 22.86 17.11
CA LEU A 353 36.67 22.17 15.89
C LEU A 353 35.50 21.92 14.91
N SER A 354 34.30 21.62 15.41
CA SER A 354 33.11 21.40 14.59
C SER A 354 32.63 22.65 13.84
N GLU A 355 32.89 23.84 14.43
CA GLU A 355 32.51 25.14 13.88
C GLU A 355 33.65 25.82 13.09
N ASP A 356 34.85 25.26 13.09
CA ASP A 356 36.02 25.86 12.40
C ASP A 356 35.86 25.72 10.88
N ALA A 357 35.47 26.79 10.22
CA ALA A 357 35.35 26.87 8.78
C ALA A 357 36.66 26.59 7.99
N ALA A 358 37.80 26.70 8.65
CA ALA A 358 39.12 26.43 8.07
C ALA A 358 39.56 24.96 8.20
N ALA A 359 38.88 24.18 9.06
CA ALA A 359 39.15 22.75 9.24
C ALA A 359 38.64 21.92 8.07
N ASP A 360 39.27 20.76 7.87
CA ASP A 360 38.80 19.76 6.87
C ASP A 360 37.37 19.32 7.16
N PRO A 361 36.47 19.23 6.15
CA PRO A 361 35.09 18.84 6.34
C PRO A 361 34.91 17.50 7.08
N SER A 362 35.76 16.49 6.80
CA SER A 362 35.73 15.21 7.49
C SER A 362 36.04 15.34 8.98
N ARG A 363 37.02 16.17 9.34
CA ARG A 363 37.34 16.45 10.73
C ARG A 363 36.24 17.18 11.49
N ARG A 364 35.52 18.08 10.82
CA ARG A 364 34.35 18.75 11.42
C ARG A 364 33.24 17.77 11.71
N ASP A 365 32.97 16.87 10.77
CA ASP A 365 31.94 15.83 10.93
C ASP A 365 32.32 14.81 12.02
N GLU A 366 33.60 14.42 12.10
CA GLU A 366 34.16 13.60 13.19
C GLU A 366 34.06 14.30 14.56
N ALA A 367 34.34 15.59 14.61
CA ALA A 367 34.23 16.37 15.85
C ALA A 367 32.75 16.50 16.31
N LYS A 368 31.82 16.71 15.40
CA LYS A 368 30.37 16.69 15.70
C LYS A 368 29.94 15.35 16.28
N LEU A 369 30.31 14.26 15.63
CA LEU A 369 29.97 12.92 16.08
C LEU A 369 30.60 12.62 17.45
N ALA A 370 31.87 12.98 17.66
CA ALA A 370 32.56 12.78 18.94
C ALA A 370 31.91 13.59 20.06
N LEU A 371 31.49 14.82 19.77
CA LEU A 371 30.80 15.67 20.72
C LEU A 371 29.41 15.10 21.07
N ASP A 372 28.64 14.64 20.09
CA ASP A 372 27.33 13.97 20.29
C ASP A 372 27.46 12.73 21.18
N LEU A 373 28.49 11.90 20.94
CA LEU A 373 28.78 10.72 21.77
C LEU A 373 29.18 11.13 23.19
N LEU A 374 30.08 12.10 23.35
CA LEU A 374 30.49 12.60 24.66
C LEU A 374 29.30 13.09 25.47
N MET A 375 28.39 13.83 24.83
CA MET A 375 27.20 14.40 25.45
C MET A 375 26.18 13.28 25.82
N THR A 376 26.05 12.25 24.99
CA THR A 376 25.17 11.12 25.26
C THR A 376 25.62 10.26 26.45
N PHE A 377 26.94 10.11 26.64
CA PHE A 377 27.50 9.36 27.79
C PHE A 377 27.63 10.15 29.08
N ALA A 378 27.58 11.49 29.01
CA ALA A 378 27.69 12.37 30.17
C ALA A 378 26.32 12.75 30.77
N ALA A 379 25.23 12.51 30.06
CA ALA A 379 23.85 12.67 30.51
C ALA A 379 23.32 11.39 31.19
#